data_9f63484a814426760a3c0416a709ad6c
#
_entry.id   9f63484a814426760a3c0416a709ad6c
#
_cell.length_a   1.000
_cell.length_b   1.000
_cell.length_c   1.000
_cell.angle_alpha   90.00
_cell.angle_beta   90.00
_cell.angle_gamma   90.00
#
_symmetry.space_group_name_H-M   'P 1'
#
loop_
_entity.id
_entity.type
_entity.pdbx_description
1 polymer ?
#
loop_
_entity_poly.entity_id
_entity_poly.type
_entity_poly.pdbx_seq_one_letter_code
_entity_poly.pdbx_strand_id
1 'polypeptide(L)'
;MSILNQHVNLDMPAAQYHAVDALSKSMMSKILKSPAHYKAALEERQEPTKSMQMGTAIHTAVLEPQLYSQVVAVVPPDIDGRTKDGKAWKEQHKSRIHLTHAEDIDVQGVANSVRRHPFWDIIHLPHRIEASVFAQDEETGIALKARPDLWIEGHTLVDIKTTDDASPEAFLRTIASFGYHIQAAHYLEMTGAESFIFVAVERKAPYAVAIYRLDAEWLQAGANLRRKAISTLHECRALDSWPAYPTAVQTLSCPKWVLNKSEN
;
A
#
# COMPACT_ATOMS: atom_id res chain seq x y z
N MET A 1 -20.71 3.56 11.39
CA MET A 1 -20.58 4.13 10.03
C MET A 1 -20.92 3.00 9.09
N SER A 2 -21.77 3.22 8.15
CA SER A 2 -22.15 2.17 7.22
C SER A 2 -21.63 2.48 5.81
N ILE A 3 -21.36 1.44 5.06
CA ILE A 3 -21.09 1.47 3.64
C ILE A 3 -22.31 0.90 2.91
N LEU A 4 -22.62 1.46 1.76
CA LEU A 4 -23.70 1.00 0.89
C LEU A 4 -23.13 0.35 -0.37
N ASN A 5 -23.93 -0.50 -0.99
CA ASN A 5 -23.63 -1.05 -2.31
C ASN A 5 -22.27 -1.76 -2.40
N GLN A 6 -21.88 -2.51 -1.34
CA GLN A 6 -20.66 -3.28 -1.37
C GLN A 6 -20.65 -4.27 -2.53
N HIS A 7 -19.59 -4.22 -3.31
CA HIS A 7 -19.36 -5.13 -4.43
C HIS A 7 -17.91 -5.65 -4.40
N VAL A 8 -17.76 -6.96 -4.59
CA VAL A 8 -16.46 -7.63 -4.62
C VAL A 8 -16.22 -8.22 -6.01
N ASN A 9 -15.07 -7.89 -6.61
CA ASN A 9 -14.62 -8.47 -7.86
C ASN A 9 -13.29 -9.20 -7.64
N LEU A 10 -13.27 -10.51 -7.87
CA LEU A 10 -12.11 -11.37 -7.62
C LEU A 10 -11.13 -11.40 -8.80
N ASP A 11 -11.63 -11.13 -10.01
CA ASP A 11 -10.86 -11.31 -11.26
C ASP A 11 -10.46 -9.96 -11.91
N MET A 12 -10.59 -8.85 -11.17
CA MET A 12 -10.29 -7.53 -11.72
C MET A 12 -8.77 -7.31 -11.85
N PRO A 13 -8.24 -7.07 -13.04
CA PRO A 13 -6.84 -6.72 -13.20
C PRO A 13 -6.47 -5.43 -12.43
N ALA A 14 -5.25 -5.37 -11.88
CA ALA A 14 -4.78 -4.23 -11.09
C ALA A 14 -4.92 -2.89 -11.84
N ALA A 15 -4.62 -2.87 -13.16
CA ALA A 15 -4.77 -1.67 -13.98
C ALA A 15 -6.22 -1.18 -14.06
N GLN A 16 -7.19 -2.08 -14.13
CA GLN A 16 -8.60 -1.72 -14.11
C GLN A 16 -9.03 -1.21 -12.72
N TYR A 17 -8.59 -1.87 -11.64
CA TYR A 17 -8.84 -1.40 -10.28
C TYR A 17 -8.30 0.03 -10.06
N HIS A 18 -7.09 0.32 -10.53
CA HIS A 18 -6.52 1.66 -10.40
C HIS A 18 -7.28 2.71 -11.20
N ALA A 19 -7.84 2.36 -12.35
CA ALA A 19 -8.59 3.26 -13.22
C ALA A 19 -9.99 3.64 -12.70
N VAL A 20 -10.55 2.88 -11.74
CA VAL A 20 -11.86 3.21 -11.17
C VAL A 20 -11.78 4.51 -10.37
N ASP A 21 -12.67 5.48 -10.65
CA ASP A 21 -12.80 6.71 -9.87
C ASP A 21 -13.48 6.40 -8.52
N ALA A 22 -12.68 6.00 -7.56
CA ALA A 22 -13.07 5.75 -6.19
C ALA A 22 -11.92 6.07 -5.25
N LEU A 23 -12.24 6.54 -4.05
CA LEU A 23 -11.27 6.94 -3.05
C LEU A 23 -10.59 5.72 -2.45
N SER A 24 -9.30 5.54 -2.75
CA SER A 24 -8.44 4.51 -2.15
C SER A 24 -7.70 5.07 -0.94
N LYS A 25 -7.09 4.17 -0.14
CA LYS A 25 -6.21 4.56 0.97
C LYS A 25 -5.08 5.52 0.55
N SER A 26 -4.44 5.27 -0.58
CA SER A 26 -3.37 6.15 -1.08
C SER A 26 -3.88 7.56 -1.40
N MET A 27 -5.06 7.67 -1.97
CA MET A 27 -5.71 8.95 -2.26
C MET A 27 -6.23 9.63 -0.99
N MET A 28 -6.64 8.87 0.04
CA MET A 28 -6.92 9.42 1.38
C MET A 28 -5.67 10.10 1.97
N SER A 29 -4.50 9.50 1.83
CA SER A 29 -3.25 10.12 2.28
C SER A 29 -2.93 11.42 1.55
N LYS A 30 -3.28 11.52 0.26
CA LYS A 30 -3.10 12.76 -0.52
C LYS A 30 -4.03 13.87 -0.05
N ILE A 31 -5.33 13.59 0.13
CA ILE A 31 -6.30 14.61 0.58
C ILE A 31 -6.04 15.06 2.02
N LEU A 32 -5.58 14.16 2.89
CA LEU A 32 -5.17 14.49 4.26
C LEU A 32 -3.93 15.38 4.30
N LYS A 33 -3.06 15.30 3.31
CA LYS A 33 -1.93 16.22 3.16
C LYS A 33 -2.42 17.61 2.76
N SER A 34 -3.20 17.72 1.72
CA SER A 34 -4.07 18.86 1.38
C SER A 34 -4.96 18.51 0.17
N PRO A 35 -6.12 19.14 0.02
CA PRO A 35 -6.96 19.00 -1.18
C PRO A 35 -6.22 19.24 -2.49
N ALA A 36 -5.34 20.25 -2.55
CA ALA A 36 -4.53 20.51 -3.74
C ALA A 36 -3.62 19.35 -4.12
N HIS A 37 -3.02 18.62 -3.15
CA HIS A 37 -2.23 17.43 -3.43
C HIS A 37 -3.07 16.27 -3.98
N TYR A 38 -4.32 16.13 -3.51
CA TYR A 38 -5.25 15.15 -4.07
C TYR A 38 -5.59 15.50 -5.52
N LYS A 39 -5.96 16.76 -5.79
CA LYS A 39 -6.30 17.23 -7.14
C LYS A 39 -5.16 17.02 -8.12
N ALA A 40 -3.94 17.41 -7.74
CA ALA A 40 -2.74 17.20 -8.54
C ALA A 40 -2.49 15.71 -8.82
N ALA A 41 -2.69 14.84 -7.83
CA ALA A 41 -2.49 13.39 -7.99
C ALA A 41 -3.51 12.73 -8.92
N LEU A 42 -4.69 13.31 -9.14
CA LEU A 42 -5.65 12.85 -10.15
C LEU A 42 -5.21 13.18 -11.58
N GLU A 43 -4.53 14.31 -11.76
CA GLU A 43 -4.08 14.82 -13.06
C GLU A 43 -2.73 14.21 -13.49
N GLU A 44 -1.93 13.77 -12.51
CA GLU A 44 -0.59 13.24 -12.74
C GLU A 44 -0.63 11.74 -13.05
N ARG A 45 -0.27 11.38 -14.28
CA ARG A 45 -0.04 9.99 -14.67
C ARG A 45 1.32 9.55 -14.12
N GLN A 46 1.32 8.97 -12.94
CA GLN A 46 2.57 8.50 -12.33
C GLN A 46 2.99 7.15 -12.91
N GLU A 47 4.17 7.12 -13.53
CA GLU A 47 4.84 5.86 -13.81
C GLU A 47 5.22 5.18 -12.49
N PRO A 48 5.07 3.84 -12.39
CA PRO A 48 5.42 3.11 -11.19
C PRO A 48 6.91 3.32 -10.82
N THR A 49 7.17 3.81 -9.62
CA THR A 49 8.53 3.94 -9.12
C THR A 49 9.20 2.57 -8.97
N LYS A 50 10.53 2.55 -8.92
CA LYS A 50 11.27 1.29 -8.70
C LYS A 50 10.82 0.58 -7.40
N SER A 51 10.54 1.35 -6.34
CA SER A 51 10.03 0.79 -5.09
C SER A 51 8.65 0.14 -5.26
N MET A 52 7.75 0.74 -6.03
CA MET A 52 6.45 0.15 -6.35
C MET A 52 6.59 -1.13 -7.17
N GLN A 53 7.48 -1.12 -8.17
CA GLN A 53 7.79 -2.31 -8.97
C GLN A 53 8.35 -3.46 -8.11
N MET A 54 9.26 -3.15 -7.20
CA MET A 54 9.78 -4.14 -6.23
C MET A 54 8.67 -4.68 -5.33
N GLY A 55 7.79 -3.82 -4.83
CA GLY A 55 6.61 -4.23 -4.06
C GLY A 55 5.73 -5.21 -4.84
N THR A 56 5.37 -4.86 -6.08
CA THR A 56 4.58 -5.75 -6.96
C THR A 56 5.28 -7.10 -7.19
N ALA A 57 6.59 -7.09 -7.47
CA ALA A 57 7.35 -8.33 -7.67
C ALA A 57 7.34 -9.21 -6.41
N ILE A 58 7.49 -8.61 -5.22
CA ILE A 58 7.46 -9.34 -3.94
C ILE A 58 6.06 -9.91 -3.68
N HIS A 59 5.00 -9.11 -3.83
CA HIS A 59 3.62 -9.58 -3.66
C HIS A 59 3.33 -10.75 -4.60
N THR A 60 3.66 -10.63 -5.89
CA THR A 60 3.50 -11.74 -6.84
C THR A 60 4.31 -12.96 -6.41
N ALA A 61 5.59 -12.78 -6.01
CA ALA A 61 6.43 -13.88 -5.59
C ALA A 61 5.90 -14.59 -4.34
N VAL A 62 5.26 -13.88 -3.40
CA VAL A 62 4.70 -14.45 -2.17
C VAL A 62 3.34 -15.09 -2.41
N LEU A 63 2.42 -14.37 -3.04
CA LEU A 63 1.00 -14.72 -3.13
C LEU A 63 0.70 -15.63 -4.33
N GLU A 64 1.32 -15.34 -5.48
CA GLU A 64 1.04 -16.00 -6.76
C GLU A 64 2.33 -16.39 -7.50
N PRO A 65 3.19 -17.24 -6.90
CA PRO A 65 4.51 -17.56 -7.46
C PRO A 65 4.46 -18.14 -8.88
N GLN A 66 3.35 -18.77 -9.26
CA GLN A 66 3.12 -19.29 -10.61
C GLN A 66 3.02 -18.17 -11.67
N LEU A 67 2.67 -16.94 -11.27
CA LEU A 67 2.57 -15.78 -12.15
C LEU A 67 3.88 -14.97 -12.21
N TYR A 68 4.86 -15.29 -11.37
CA TYR A 68 6.07 -14.47 -11.22
C TYR A 68 6.80 -14.23 -12.55
N SER A 69 7.03 -15.27 -13.33
CA SER A 69 7.71 -15.17 -14.63
C SER A 69 6.90 -14.41 -15.70
N GLN A 70 5.59 -14.23 -15.50
CA GLN A 70 4.75 -13.43 -16.38
C GLN A 70 4.84 -11.94 -16.02
N VAL A 71 5.02 -11.63 -14.74
CA VAL A 71 5.07 -10.26 -14.19
C VAL A 71 6.50 -9.71 -14.20
N VAL A 72 7.49 -10.55 -13.96
CA VAL A 72 8.90 -10.17 -13.80
C VAL A 72 9.77 -10.74 -14.93
N ALA A 73 10.70 -9.94 -15.40
CA ALA A 73 11.79 -10.35 -16.29
C ALA A 73 13.12 -9.99 -15.64
N VAL A 74 13.95 -11.00 -15.37
CA VAL A 74 15.28 -10.80 -14.79
C VAL A 74 16.26 -10.50 -15.92
N VAL A 75 16.97 -9.37 -15.80
CA VAL A 75 17.97 -8.95 -16.81
C VAL A 75 19.15 -9.92 -16.76
N PRO A 76 19.51 -10.56 -17.89
CA PRO A 76 20.69 -11.40 -17.96
C PRO A 76 21.97 -10.66 -17.55
N PRO A 77 22.90 -11.30 -16.86
CA PRO A 77 24.09 -10.62 -16.30
C PRO A 77 25.04 -10.06 -17.36
N ASP A 78 25.01 -10.57 -18.57
CA ASP A 78 25.78 -10.15 -19.73
C ASP A 78 25.15 -9.02 -20.53
N ILE A 79 23.92 -8.59 -20.16
CA ILE A 79 23.20 -7.50 -20.82
C ILE A 79 23.36 -6.18 -20.06
N ASP A 80 24.09 -5.22 -20.64
CA ASP A 80 24.08 -3.81 -20.18
C ASP A 80 22.90 -3.07 -20.82
N GLY A 81 21.99 -2.61 -19.98
CA GLY A 81 20.78 -1.89 -20.39
C GLY A 81 21.00 -0.59 -21.20
N ARG A 82 22.26 -0.08 -21.29
CA ARG A 82 22.64 1.10 -22.09
C ARG A 82 22.99 0.75 -23.52
N THR A 83 23.33 -0.50 -23.78
CA THR A 83 23.70 -0.99 -25.13
C THR A 83 22.49 -1.17 -26.04
N LYS A 84 22.73 -1.40 -27.34
CA LYS A 84 21.68 -1.72 -28.30
C LYS A 84 20.92 -2.99 -27.90
N ASP A 85 21.64 -4.02 -27.47
CA ASP A 85 21.07 -5.31 -27.05
C ASP A 85 20.25 -5.15 -25.78
N GLY A 86 20.72 -4.34 -24.81
CA GLY A 86 19.98 -4.03 -23.61
C GLY A 86 18.69 -3.26 -23.86
N LYS A 87 18.69 -2.33 -24.82
CA LYS A 87 17.47 -1.63 -25.23
C LYS A 87 16.49 -2.56 -25.95
N ALA A 88 16.99 -3.44 -26.82
CA ALA A 88 16.18 -4.46 -27.49
C ALA A 88 15.55 -5.43 -26.50
N TRP A 89 16.33 -5.89 -25.50
CA TRP A 89 15.82 -6.75 -24.44
C TRP A 89 14.70 -6.07 -23.64
N LYS A 90 14.89 -4.80 -23.25
CA LYS A 90 13.86 -4.04 -22.53
C LYS A 90 12.58 -3.88 -23.34
N GLU A 91 12.69 -3.60 -24.62
CA GLU A 91 11.52 -3.48 -25.50
C GLU A 91 10.78 -4.81 -25.65
N GLN A 92 11.51 -5.93 -25.76
CA GLN A 92 10.91 -7.27 -25.80
C GLN A 92 10.15 -7.62 -24.50
N HIS A 93 10.58 -7.08 -23.37
CA HIS A 93 10.00 -7.36 -22.04
C HIS A 93 9.25 -6.17 -21.44
N LYS A 94 8.88 -5.17 -22.24
CA LYS A 94 8.30 -3.88 -21.76
C LYS A 94 7.05 -4.00 -20.91
N SER A 95 6.30 -5.09 -21.03
CA SER A 95 5.11 -5.36 -20.21
C SER A 95 5.43 -5.96 -18.84
N ARG A 96 6.69 -6.28 -18.56
CA ARG A 96 7.13 -6.90 -17.31
C ARG A 96 7.99 -5.94 -16.48
N ILE A 97 8.04 -6.20 -15.18
CA ILE A 97 8.97 -5.52 -14.27
C ILE A 97 10.38 -6.05 -14.53
N HIS A 98 11.32 -5.13 -14.79
CA HIS A 98 12.72 -5.51 -15.03
C HIS A 98 13.48 -5.48 -13.71
N LEU A 99 13.99 -6.63 -13.29
CA LEU A 99 14.87 -6.78 -12.13
C LEU A 99 16.27 -7.19 -12.55
N THR A 100 17.28 -6.66 -11.87
CA THR A 100 18.62 -7.23 -11.91
C THR A 100 18.65 -8.57 -11.20
N HIS A 101 19.67 -9.39 -11.43
CA HIS A 101 19.84 -10.65 -10.73
C HIS A 101 19.92 -10.46 -9.20
N ALA A 102 20.58 -9.43 -8.72
CA ALA A 102 20.66 -9.12 -7.29
C ALA A 102 19.28 -8.74 -6.69
N GLU A 103 18.48 -7.96 -7.42
CA GLU A 103 17.11 -7.62 -6.99
C GLU A 103 16.20 -8.86 -6.98
N ASP A 104 16.36 -9.75 -7.93
CA ASP A 104 15.60 -11.01 -7.96
C ASP A 104 15.96 -11.90 -6.77
N ILE A 105 17.25 -12.00 -6.42
CA ILE A 105 17.70 -12.72 -5.20
C ILE A 105 16.99 -12.13 -3.96
N ASP A 106 16.94 -10.81 -3.82
CA ASP A 106 16.24 -10.17 -2.70
C ASP A 106 14.75 -10.51 -2.71
N VAL A 107 14.07 -10.43 -3.86
CA VAL A 107 12.64 -10.77 -3.98
C VAL A 107 12.39 -12.22 -3.58
N GLN A 108 13.20 -13.16 -4.07
CA GLN A 108 13.06 -14.58 -3.71
C GLN A 108 13.41 -14.84 -2.23
N GLY A 109 14.39 -14.11 -1.69
CA GLY A 109 14.74 -14.16 -0.27
C GLY A 109 13.58 -13.75 0.62
N VAL A 110 12.96 -12.61 0.32
CA VAL A 110 11.73 -12.12 1.00
C VAL A 110 10.61 -13.16 0.89
N ALA A 111 10.29 -13.61 -0.32
CA ALA A 111 9.20 -14.56 -0.55
C ALA A 111 9.41 -15.88 0.21
N ASN A 112 10.64 -16.40 0.21
CA ASN A 112 10.97 -17.61 0.94
C ASN A 112 10.86 -17.43 2.45
N SER A 113 11.31 -16.27 3.00
CA SER A 113 11.20 -15.98 4.43
C SER A 113 9.74 -15.90 4.87
N VAL A 114 8.90 -15.21 4.13
CA VAL A 114 7.45 -15.12 4.43
C VAL A 114 6.81 -16.49 4.39
N ARG A 115 7.04 -17.27 3.32
CA ARG A 115 6.42 -18.61 3.16
C ARG A 115 6.89 -19.66 4.18
N ARG A 116 8.09 -19.50 4.75
CA ARG A 116 8.61 -20.38 5.82
C ARG A 116 8.18 -19.94 7.21
N HIS A 117 7.63 -18.75 7.35
CA HIS A 117 7.17 -18.26 8.64
C HIS A 117 5.93 -19.04 9.08
N PRO A 118 5.83 -19.55 10.34
CA PRO A 118 4.69 -20.37 10.78
C PRO A 118 3.32 -19.70 10.61
N PHE A 119 3.26 -18.35 10.70
CA PHE A 119 2.03 -17.62 10.43
C PHE A 119 1.49 -17.85 9.01
N TRP A 120 2.36 -18.17 8.04
CA TRP A 120 1.95 -18.33 6.64
C TRP A 120 1.09 -19.56 6.38
N ASP A 121 0.98 -20.47 7.35
CA ASP A 121 0.06 -21.61 7.27
C ASP A 121 -1.41 -21.17 7.10
N ILE A 122 -1.72 -19.91 7.41
CA ILE A 122 -3.02 -19.26 7.14
C ILE A 122 -3.41 -19.31 5.64
N ILE A 123 -2.45 -19.41 4.71
CA ILE A 123 -2.70 -19.51 3.27
C ILE A 123 -3.46 -20.80 2.89
N HIS A 124 -3.45 -21.82 3.75
CA HIS A 124 -4.20 -23.07 3.52
C HIS A 124 -5.68 -22.96 3.86
N LEU A 125 -6.10 -21.88 4.52
CA LEU A 125 -7.52 -21.59 4.74
C LEU A 125 -8.17 -21.06 3.46
N PRO A 126 -9.48 -21.17 3.28
CA PRO A 126 -10.19 -20.53 2.18
C PRO A 126 -9.89 -19.03 2.15
N HIS A 127 -9.40 -18.54 1.03
CA HIS A 127 -8.94 -17.16 0.91
C HIS A 127 -9.16 -16.59 -0.49
N ARG A 128 -9.00 -15.26 -0.59
CA ARG A 128 -9.01 -14.46 -1.82
C ARG A 128 -7.74 -13.63 -1.88
N ILE A 129 -7.07 -13.65 -3.00
CA ILE A 129 -5.89 -12.83 -3.26
C ILE A 129 -6.31 -11.61 -4.06
N GLU A 130 -5.81 -10.42 -3.68
CA GLU A 130 -5.99 -9.17 -4.43
C GLU A 130 -7.48 -8.88 -4.77
N ALA A 131 -8.41 -9.25 -3.89
CA ALA A 131 -9.84 -9.03 -4.09
C ALA A 131 -10.16 -7.52 -4.15
N SER A 132 -10.75 -7.07 -5.25
CA SER A 132 -11.16 -5.67 -5.41
C SER A 132 -12.52 -5.44 -4.78
N VAL A 133 -12.58 -4.60 -3.76
CA VAL A 133 -13.79 -4.26 -3.01
C VAL A 133 -14.17 -2.81 -3.29
N PHE A 134 -15.41 -2.59 -3.68
CA PHE A 134 -15.98 -1.27 -3.93
C PHE A 134 -17.20 -1.06 -3.06
N ALA A 135 -17.42 0.15 -2.62
CA ALA A 135 -18.60 0.55 -1.86
C ALA A 135 -18.82 2.07 -2.00
N GLN A 136 -19.90 2.55 -1.41
CA GLN A 136 -20.16 3.97 -1.24
C GLN A 136 -20.23 4.31 0.24
N ASP A 137 -19.69 5.46 0.61
CA ASP A 137 -19.90 6.02 1.94
C ASP A 137 -21.35 6.49 2.07
N GLU A 138 -22.05 6.01 3.08
CA GLU A 138 -23.48 6.25 3.25
C GLU A 138 -23.84 7.72 3.42
N GLU A 139 -23.01 8.49 4.13
CA GLU A 139 -23.30 9.89 4.45
C GLU A 139 -23.03 10.83 3.27
N THR A 140 -21.97 10.55 2.51
CA THR A 140 -21.47 11.47 1.47
C THR A 140 -21.68 10.98 0.05
N GLY A 141 -21.99 9.70 -0.14
CA GLY A 141 -22.06 9.07 -1.46
C GLY A 141 -20.70 8.92 -2.16
N ILE A 142 -19.58 9.24 -1.50
CA ILE A 142 -18.24 9.07 -2.07
C ILE A 142 -17.98 7.61 -2.35
N ALA A 143 -17.61 7.30 -3.61
CA ALA A 143 -17.19 5.96 -3.98
C ALA A 143 -15.84 5.61 -3.33
N LEU A 144 -15.76 4.41 -2.76
CA LEU A 144 -14.63 3.89 -2.00
C LEU A 144 -14.11 2.62 -2.66
N LYS A 145 -12.79 2.38 -2.57
CA LYS A 145 -12.18 1.12 -3.02
C LYS A 145 -11.08 0.63 -2.10
N ALA A 146 -11.02 -0.69 -1.94
CA ALA A 146 -9.99 -1.41 -1.19
C ALA A 146 -9.55 -2.64 -1.97
N ARG A 147 -8.29 -3.06 -1.76
CA ARG A 147 -7.75 -4.28 -2.36
C ARG A 147 -6.73 -4.88 -1.40
N PRO A 148 -7.19 -5.72 -0.46
CA PRO A 148 -6.29 -6.42 0.45
C PRO A 148 -5.46 -7.45 -0.32
N ASP A 149 -4.21 -7.64 0.11
CA ASP A 149 -3.29 -8.62 -0.48
C ASP A 149 -3.84 -10.04 -0.33
N LEU A 150 -4.33 -10.36 0.88
CA LEU A 150 -4.93 -11.65 1.18
C LEU A 150 -6.15 -11.44 2.10
N TRP A 151 -7.27 -12.01 1.72
CA TRP A 151 -8.50 -12.02 2.52
C TRP A 151 -8.88 -13.44 2.86
N ILE A 152 -8.66 -13.85 4.11
CA ILE A 152 -9.13 -15.11 4.65
C ILE A 152 -10.62 -15.00 4.88
N GLU A 153 -11.40 -15.88 4.27
CA GLU A 153 -12.86 -15.77 4.24
C GLU A 153 -13.47 -15.67 5.65
N GLY A 154 -14.25 -14.62 5.83
CA GLY A 154 -15.03 -14.37 7.04
C GLY A 154 -14.29 -13.72 8.21
N HIS A 155 -12.93 -13.62 8.20
CA HIS A 155 -12.25 -13.27 9.45
C HIS A 155 -11.09 -12.27 9.33
N THR A 156 -10.11 -12.50 8.45
CA THR A 156 -8.83 -11.80 8.57
C THR A 156 -8.34 -11.26 7.22
N LEU A 157 -7.91 -10.02 7.23
CA LEU A 157 -7.12 -9.43 6.15
C LEU A 157 -5.64 -9.51 6.49
N VAL A 158 -4.83 -9.86 5.51
CA VAL A 158 -3.38 -9.87 5.64
C VAL A 158 -2.79 -8.95 4.57
N ASP A 159 -1.81 -8.17 4.95
CA ASP A 159 -1.14 -7.21 4.07
C ASP A 159 0.38 -7.29 4.28
N ILE A 160 1.10 -7.47 3.19
CA ILE A 160 2.54 -7.66 3.18
C ILE A 160 3.22 -6.30 3.04
N LYS A 161 4.06 -5.96 4.00
CA LYS A 161 4.83 -4.71 3.99
C LYS A 161 6.32 -4.96 3.99
N THR A 162 6.99 -4.51 2.96
CA THR A 162 8.45 -4.51 2.96
C THR A 162 9.00 -3.29 3.69
N THR A 163 10.01 -3.51 4.51
CA THR A 163 10.65 -2.46 5.34
C THR A 163 12.17 -2.64 5.35
N ASP A 164 12.89 -1.65 5.84
CA ASP A 164 14.33 -1.77 6.11
C ASP A 164 14.60 -2.38 7.48
N ASP A 165 13.66 -2.21 8.42
CA ASP A 165 13.72 -2.72 9.78
C ASP A 165 12.31 -3.16 10.18
N ALA A 166 12.14 -4.44 10.47
CA ALA A 166 10.87 -5.03 10.89
C ALA A 166 10.68 -5.06 12.40
N SER A 167 11.59 -4.48 13.20
CA SER A 167 11.43 -4.40 14.66
C SER A 167 10.17 -3.62 15.06
N PRO A 168 9.58 -3.91 16.23
CA PRO A 168 8.37 -3.22 16.70
C PRO A 168 8.50 -1.70 16.68
N GLU A 169 9.62 -1.17 17.18
CA GLU A 169 9.87 0.27 17.29
C GLU A 169 9.99 0.96 15.92
N ALA A 170 10.65 0.32 14.96
CA ALA A 170 10.78 0.85 13.61
C ALA A 170 9.47 0.74 12.85
N PHE A 171 8.77 -0.37 12.99
CA PHE A 171 7.51 -0.59 12.28
C PHE A 171 6.39 0.30 12.80
N LEU A 172 6.34 0.64 14.11
CA LEU A 172 5.43 1.64 14.66
C LEU A 172 5.61 3.00 13.98
N ARG A 173 6.85 3.45 13.77
CA ARG A 173 7.14 4.70 13.03
C ARG A 173 6.68 4.59 11.58
N THR A 174 6.88 3.45 10.97
CA THR A 174 6.45 3.15 9.59
C THR A 174 4.93 3.20 9.48
N ILE A 175 4.19 2.59 10.41
CA ILE A 175 2.71 2.63 10.48
C ILE A 175 2.22 4.07 10.50
N ALA A 176 2.79 4.91 11.39
CA ALA A 176 2.41 6.31 11.50
C ALA A 176 2.74 7.11 10.22
N SER A 177 3.96 6.97 9.71
CA SER A 177 4.48 7.75 8.58
C SER A 177 3.75 7.44 7.26
N PHE A 178 3.44 6.17 7.01
CA PHE A 178 2.75 5.74 5.80
C PHE A 178 1.22 5.65 5.96
N GLY A 179 0.70 5.89 7.16
CA GLY A 179 -0.74 5.82 7.44
C GLY A 179 -1.31 4.41 7.28
N TYR A 180 -0.58 3.36 7.70
CA TYR A 180 -1.07 1.98 7.61
C TYR A 180 -2.27 1.72 8.52
N HIS A 181 -2.40 2.46 9.62
CA HIS A 181 -3.59 2.45 10.46
C HIS A 181 -4.85 2.93 9.71
N ILE A 182 -4.71 3.90 8.78
CA ILE A 182 -5.81 4.32 7.90
C ILE A 182 -6.18 3.18 6.95
N GLN A 183 -5.19 2.45 6.43
CA GLN A 183 -5.42 1.30 5.56
C GLN A 183 -6.18 0.20 6.30
N ALA A 184 -5.72 -0.17 7.50
CA ALA A 184 -6.33 -1.20 8.30
C ALA A 184 -7.80 -0.85 8.61
N ALA A 185 -8.07 0.35 9.13
CA ALA A 185 -9.42 0.80 9.43
C ALA A 185 -10.32 0.85 8.18
N HIS A 186 -9.79 1.36 7.06
CA HIS A 186 -10.53 1.43 5.80
C HIS A 186 -10.88 0.04 5.26
N TYR A 187 -9.92 -0.88 5.23
CA TYR A 187 -10.13 -2.21 4.68
C TYR A 187 -11.06 -3.07 5.55
N LEU A 188 -10.92 -2.98 6.88
CA LEU A 188 -11.84 -3.65 7.80
C LEU A 188 -13.27 -3.19 7.60
N GLU A 189 -13.51 -1.88 7.47
CA GLU A 189 -14.85 -1.36 7.22
C GLU A 189 -15.37 -1.75 5.84
N MET A 190 -14.52 -1.73 4.81
CA MET A 190 -14.89 -2.10 3.44
C MET A 190 -15.23 -3.58 3.28
N THR A 191 -14.66 -4.46 4.10
CA THR A 191 -14.83 -5.92 3.95
C THR A 191 -15.72 -6.55 5.01
N GLY A 192 -15.88 -5.89 6.17
CA GLY A 192 -16.52 -6.49 7.34
C GLY A 192 -15.65 -7.53 8.04
N ALA A 193 -14.36 -7.63 7.70
CA ALA A 193 -13.44 -8.54 8.37
C ALA A 193 -13.19 -8.11 9.82
N GLU A 194 -12.92 -9.08 10.69
CA GLU A 194 -12.74 -8.86 12.13
C GLU A 194 -11.31 -8.43 12.50
N SER A 195 -10.33 -8.81 11.69
CA SER A 195 -8.90 -8.60 11.99
C SER A 195 -8.12 -8.16 10.78
N PHE A 196 -7.10 -7.33 11.03
CA PHE A 196 -6.13 -6.91 10.02
C PHE A 196 -4.70 -7.19 10.53
N ILE A 197 -3.94 -7.97 9.76
CA ILE A 197 -2.59 -8.40 10.10
C ILE A 197 -1.61 -7.83 9.09
N PHE A 198 -0.54 -7.22 9.59
CA PHE A 198 0.62 -6.85 8.79
C PHE A 198 1.67 -7.95 8.86
N VAL A 199 2.15 -8.39 7.71
CA VAL A 199 3.37 -9.20 7.56
C VAL A 199 4.48 -8.24 7.18
N ALA A 200 5.24 -7.76 8.16
CA ALA A 200 6.39 -6.90 7.93
C ALA A 200 7.61 -7.77 7.62
N VAL A 201 8.26 -7.52 6.48
CA VAL A 201 9.44 -8.29 6.06
C VAL A 201 10.55 -7.36 5.60
N GLU A 202 11.76 -7.62 6.05
CA GLU A 202 12.95 -6.86 5.66
C GLU A 202 13.35 -7.16 4.23
N ARG A 203 13.71 -6.10 3.48
CA ARG A 203 14.07 -6.17 2.04
C ARG A 203 15.44 -6.81 1.77
N LYS A 204 16.27 -6.95 2.80
CA LYS A 204 17.64 -7.47 2.72
C LYS A 204 17.84 -8.61 3.69
N ALA A 205 18.82 -9.46 3.40
CA ALA A 205 19.20 -10.53 4.31
C ALA A 205 19.45 -10.01 5.72
N PRO A 206 18.92 -10.67 6.75
CA PRO A 206 18.38 -12.04 6.73
C PRO A 206 16.90 -12.15 6.31
N TYR A 207 16.26 -11.11 5.76
CA TYR A 207 14.85 -11.04 5.37
C TYR A 207 13.92 -11.36 6.56
N ALA A 208 14.23 -10.76 7.71
CA ALA A 208 13.49 -11.01 8.94
C ALA A 208 12.00 -10.68 8.78
N VAL A 209 11.15 -11.54 9.31
CA VAL A 209 9.68 -11.41 9.25
C VAL A 209 9.13 -11.17 10.64
N ALA A 210 8.25 -10.19 10.76
CA ALA A 210 7.50 -9.92 11.97
C ALA A 210 6.00 -9.76 11.65
N ILE A 211 5.15 -10.22 12.55
CA ILE A 211 3.69 -10.23 12.37
C ILE A 211 3.08 -9.25 13.36
N TYR A 212 2.28 -8.31 12.86
CA TYR A 212 1.71 -7.24 13.66
C TYR A 212 0.20 -7.13 13.49
N ARG A 213 -0.48 -6.83 14.57
CA ARG A 213 -1.87 -6.40 14.61
C ARG A 213 -1.95 -5.08 15.37
N LEU A 214 -2.73 -4.15 14.86
CA LEU A 214 -2.99 -2.89 15.53
C LEU A 214 -4.01 -3.07 16.66
N ASP A 215 -3.83 -2.35 17.75
CA ASP A 215 -4.82 -2.26 18.80
C ASP A 215 -6.01 -1.36 18.44
N ALA A 216 -6.99 -1.29 19.34
CA ALA A 216 -8.20 -0.51 19.13
C ALA A 216 -7.92 1.00 18.98
N GLU A 217 -6.90 1.54 19.67
CA GLU A 217 -6.55 2.96 19.60
C GLU A 217 -6.00 3.33 18.23
N TRP A 218 -5.11 2.51 17.67
CA TRP A 218 -4.62 2.68 16.31
C TRP A 218 -5.74 2.59 15.26
N LEU A 219 -6.63 1.62 15.40
CA LEU A 219 -7.76 1.44 14.48
C LEU A 219 -8.72 2.62 14.57
N GLN A 220 -8.99 3.13 15.76
CA GLN A 220 -9.83 4.32 15.96
C GLN A 220 -9.19 5.58 15.37
N ALA A 221 -7.88 5.78 15.56
CA ALA A 221 -7.16 6.87 14.94
C ALA A 221 -7.22 6.79 13.40
N GLY A 222 -7.07 5.58 12.86
CA GLY A 222 -7.21 5.31 11.43
C GLY A 222 -8.62 5.63 10.89
N ALA A 223 -9.65 5.19 11.62
CA ALA A 223 -11.05 5.46 11.29
C ALA A 223 -11.39 6.96 11.30
N ASN A 224 -10.87 7.70 12.27
CA ASN A 224 -11.04 9.14 12.34
C ASN A 224 -10.41 9.87 11.14
N LEU A 225 -9.19 9.48 10.76
CA LEU A 225 -8.51 10.04 9.59
C LEU A 225 -9.19 9.65 8.28
N ARG A 226 -9.66 8.40 8.18
CA ARG A 226 -10.49 7.94 7.05
C ARG A 226 -11.73 8.83 6.91
N ARG A 227 -12.49 9.02 8.00
CA ARG A 227 -13.69 9.87 7.99
C ARG A 227 -13.36 11.31 7.56
N LYS A 228 -12.30 11.88 8.13
CA LYS A 228 -11.82 13.21 7.73
C LYS A 228 -11.52 13.28 6.24
N ALA A 229 -10.82 12.30 5.68
CA ALA A 229 -10.49 12.27 4.26
C ALA A 229 -11.75 12.26 3.38
N ILE A 230 -12.74 11.44 3.73
CA ILE A 230 -14.00 11.32 2.99
C ILE A 230 -14.79 12.63 3.06
N SER A 231 -14.98 13.22 4.26
CA SER A 231 -15.69 14.47 4.44
C SER A 231 -15.00 15.61 3.71
N THR A 232 -13.66 15.72 3.82
CA THR A 232 -12.90 16.76 3.09
C THR A 232 -13.07 16.62 1.58
N LEU A 233 -13.04 15.39 1.05
CA LEU A 233 -13.25 15.17 -0.39
C LEU A 233 -14.66 15.59 -0.82
N HIS A 234 -15.67 15.24 -0.03
CA HIS A 234 -17.05 15.63 -0.27
C HIS A 234 -17.21 17.15 -0.32
N GLU A 235 -16.68 17.86 0.67
CA GLU A 235 -16.71 19.32 0.74
C GLU A 235 -15.98 19.97 -0.46
N CYS A 236 -14.77 19.47 -0.79
CA CYS A 236 -14.01 19.98 -1.93
C CYS A 236 -14.74 19.79 -3.26
N ARG A 237 -15.41 18.66 -3.45
CA ARG A 237 -16.24 18.41 -4.65
C ARG A 237 -17.47 19.32 -4.69
N ALA A 238 -18.16 19.52 -3.56
CA ALA A 238 -19.34 20.34 -3.47
C ALA A 238 -19.06 21.83 -3.74
N LEU A 239 -17.89 22.33 -3.30
CA LEU A 239 -17.49 23.73 -3.42
C LEU A 239 -16.58 24.00 -4.62
N ASP A 240 -16.14 22.97 -5.34
CA ASP A 240 -15.04 23.00 -6.32
C ASP A 240 -13.82 23.80 -5.82
N SER A 241 -13.46 23.59 -4.56
CA SER A 241 -12.38 24.30 -3.87
C SER A 241 -11.33 23.32 -3.36
N TRP A 242 -10.08 23.51 -3.80
CA TRP A 242 -8.97 22.60 -3.55
C TRP A 242 -7.79 23.30 -2.87
N PRO A 243 -7.96 23.76 -1.61
CA PRO A 243 -6.93 24.52 -0.91
C PRO A 243 -5.67 23.69 -0.64
N ALA A 244 -4.52 24.39 -0.63
CA ALA A 244 -3.24 23.84 -0.22
C ALA A 244 -2.97 24.16 1.27
N TYR A 245 -1.82 24.79 1.55
CA TYR A 245 -1.48 25.26 2.89
C TYR A 245 -2.01 26.69 3.12
N PRO A 246 -2.15 27.12 4.38
CA PRO A 246 -2.51 28.49 4.69
C PRO A 246 -1.58 29.49 4.02
N THR A 247 -2.14 30.58 3.49
CA THR A 247 -1.37 31.63 2.80
C THR A 247 -0.71 32.63 3.77
N ALA A 248 -1.17 32.67 5.02
CA ALA A 248 -0.58 33.49 6.06
C ALA A 248 0.74 32.92 6.57
N VAL A 249 1.64 33.81 7.01
CA VAL A 249 2.88 33.41 7.69
C VAL A 249 2.53 32.66 8.98
N GLN A 250 3.12 31.48 9.13
CA GLN A 250 2.95 30.63 10.31
C GLN A 250 4.25 30.60 11.11
N THR A 251 4.17 30.83 12.41
CA THR A 251 5.29 30.68 13.31
C THR A 251 5.43 29.20 13.73
N LEU A 252 6.57 28.60 13.40
CA LEU A 252 6.88 27.23 13.82
C LEU A 252 7.65 27.27 15.15
N SER A 253 7.06 26.67 16.19
CA SER A 253 7.75 26.51 17.47
C SER A 253 8.80 25.41 17.41
N CYS A 254 9.94 25.64 18.05
CA CYS A 254 11.02 24.65 18.12
C CYS A 254 10.56 23.41 18.89
N PRO A 255 10.64 22.22 18.32
CA PRO A 255 10.24 21.00 19.01
C PRO A 255 11.22 20.63 20.13
N LYS A 256 10.68 20.06 21.22
CA LYS A 256 11.46 19.70 22.43
C LYS A 256 12.69 18.84 22.12
N TRP A 257 12.62 17.94 21.16
CA TRP A 257 13.74 17.06 20.80
C TRP A 257 14.93 17.83 20.17
N VAL A 258 14.70 19.01 19.57
CA VAL A 258 15.77 19.88 19.08
C VAL A 258 16.42 20.60 20.26
N LEU A 259 15.60 21.13 21.19
CA LEU A 259 16.10 21.81 22.39
C LEU A 259 16.96 20.89 23.24
N ASN A 260 16.51 19.66 23.49
CA ASN A 260 17.26 18.67 24.28
C ASN A 260 18.60 18.25 23.65
N LYS A 261 18.78 18.42 22.31
CA LYS A 261 20.08 18.16 21.65
C LYS A 261 21.07 19.29 21.78
N SER A 262 20.61 20.50 22.11
CA SER A 262 21.49 21.68 22.29
C SER A 262 22.00 21.82 23.74
N GLU A 263 21.49 21.01 24.68
CA GLU A 263 21.88 21.01 26.09
C GLU A 263 22.87 19.89 26.45
N ASN A 264 23.25 19.02 25.49
CA ASN A 264 24.26 17.97 25.59
C ASN A 264 25.43 18.27 24.64
#